data_f7a693ddd17c4cfec02b3907fcf2b7c0
#
_entry.id   f7a693ddd17c4cfec02b3907fcf2b7c0
#
_cell.length_a   1.000
_cell.length_b   1.000
_cell.length_c   1.000
_cell.angle_alpha   90.00
_cell.angle_beta   90.00
_cell.angle_gamma   90.00
#
_symmetry.space_group_name_H-M   'P 1'
#
loop_
_entity.id
_entity.type
_entity.pdbx_description
1 polymer ?
#
loop_
_entity_poly.entity_id
_entity_poly.type
_entity_poly.pdbx_seq_one_letter_code
_entity_poly.pdbx_strand_id
1 'polypeptide(L)'
;NSAGFGKKVGQAIAVYAEGDNLVFKNCRMLGHQDTLFTGPLPFKEKQPGGFIGPTEFAPRIPTKQLYEDCYICGEIDFIFGSATAYFKNCTLYALNRNETINSYYTAPSTYENQQYGYVFDNCTFTGNCPPQTCYLSRPWRIHAKVVLLNCEYSNQVVKDGFHDWNKPEAHDTVYYAEYNGHGPGYCPDKRASFVHILTDEEAAMYKKEYILK
;
A
#
# COMPACT_ATOMS: atom_id res chain seq x y z
N ASN A 1 -7.52 -0.18 15.32
CA ASN A 1 -8.45 0.78 15.95
C ASN A 1 -9.87 0.17 16.01
N SER A 2 -10.64 0.51 17.02
CA SER A 2 -12.01 0.01 17.25
C SER A 2 -13.09 1.08 17.04
N ALA A 3 -12.72 2.25 16.52
CA ALA A 3 -13.66 3.38 16.34
C ALA A 3 -14.75 3.10 15.28
N GLY A 4 -14.45 2.22 14.33
CA GLY A 4 -15.40 1.81 13.29
C GLY A 4 -15.04 2.32 11.90
N PHE A 5 -15.99 2.19 10.97
CA PHE A 5 -15.79 2.50 9.56
C PHE A 5 -15.43 3.97 9.32
N GLY A 6 -14.50 4.21 8.41
CA GLY A 6 -14.03 5.55 8.03
C GLY A 6 -15.12 6.49 7.57
N LYS A 7 -16.20 5.98 6.96
CA LYS A 7 -17.40 6.78 6.59
C LYS A 7 -18.04 7.50 7.78
N LYS A 8 -17.91 6.94 9.00
CA LYS A 8 -18.49 7.52 10.22
C LYS A 8 -17.48 8.28 11.06
N VAL A 9 -16.24 7.80 11.11
CA VAL A 9 -15.23 8.32 12.06
C VAL A 9 -14.03 8.96 11.39
N GLY A 10 -13.92 8.91 10.06
CA GLY A 10 -12.75 9.39 9.32
C GLY A 10 -11.53 8.47 9.45
N GLN A 11 -10.37 9.03 9.22
CA GLN A 11 -9.08 8.36 9.36
C GLN A 11 -8.81 8.06 10.85
N ALA A 12 -8.38 6.84 11.15
CA ALA A 12 -8.07 6.44 12.52
C ALA A 12 -6.98 5.36 12.54
N ILE A 13 -5.75 5.80 12.73
CA ILE A 13 -4.55 4.99 12.68
C ILE A 13 -4.50 3.99 13.83
N ALA A 14 -4.26 2.71 13.53
CA ALA A 14 -3.98 1.69 14.54
C ALA A 14 -2.49 1.61 14.88
N VAL A 15 -1.63 1.77 13.87
CA VAL A 15 -0.16 1.77 14.03
C VAL A 15 0.43 2.97 13.30
N TYR A 16 1.07 3.86 14.05
CA TYR A 16 1.85 4.99 13.53
C TYR A 16 3.33 4.60 13.58
N ALA A 17 3.84 4.05 12.47
CA ALA A 17 5.20 3.55 12.36
C ALA A 17 6.10 4.63 11.74
N GLU A 18 6.80 5.40 12.54
CA GLU A 18 7.77 6.39 12.10
C GLU A 18 9.12 6.15 12.76
N GLY A 19 10.09 5.80 11.94
CA GLY A 19 11.44 5.45 12.35
C GLY A 19 12.12 4.63 11.27
N ASP A 20 13.43 4.58 11.33
CA ASP A 20 14.25 3.78 10.42
C ASP A 20 14.54 2.39 11.00
N ASN A 21 14.71 1.40 10.12
CA ASN A 21 15.00 0.01 10.45
C ASN A 21 13.98 -0.65 11.40
N LEU A 22 12.69 -0.26 11.29
CA LEU A 22 11.63 -0.87 12.07
C LEU A 22 11.32 -2.29 11.57
N VAL A 23 11.06 -3.20 12.50
CA VAL A 23 10.71 -4.59 12.20
C VAL A 23 9.46 -5.00 12.96
N PHE A 24 8.43 -5.40 12.24
CA PHE A 24 7.19 -5.97 12.78
C PHE A 24 7.07 -7.42 12.33
N LYS A 25 6.98 -8.37 13.25
CA LYS A 25 6.81 -9.80 12.96
C LYS A 25 5.65 -10.38 13.70
N ASN A 26 4.87 -11.24 13.03
CA ASN A 26 3.73 -11.95 13.62
C ASN A 26 2.72 -11.00 14.28
N CYS A 27 2.57 -9.78 13.75
CA CYS A 27 1.68 -8.76 14.31
C CYS A 27 0.31 -8.77 13.63
N ARG A 28 -0.73 -8.42 14.40
CA ARG A 28 -2.07 -8.16 13.88
C ARG A 28 -2.39 -6.67 14.01
N MET A 29 -2.59 -5.98 12.89
CA MET A 29 -2.91 -4.57 12.82
C MET A 29 -4.36 -4.43 12.36
N LEU A 30 -5.24 -4.06 13.27
CA LEU A 30 -6.69 -4.07 13.04
C LEU A 30 -7.22 -2.65 13.04
N GLY A 31 -7.77 -2.22 11.91
CA GLY A 31 -8.32 -0.89 11.73
C GLY A 31 -9.37 -0.85 10.64
N HIS A 32 -9.66 0.34 10.19
CA HIS A 32 -10.60 0.64 9.12
C HIS A 32 -9.92 1.54 8.08
N GLN A 33 -10.30 2.81 7.94
CA GLN A 33 -9.58 3.74 7.09
C GLN A 33 -8.25 4.13 7.77
N ASP A 34 -7.13 4.10 6.99
CA ASP A 34 -5.80 4.53 7.44
C ASP A 34 -5.23 3.68 8.62
N THR A 35 -5.27 2.35 8.54
CA THR A 35 -4.87 1.45 9.64
C THR A 35 -3.38 1.56 10.00
N LEU A 36 -2.49 1.48 9.01
CA LEU A 36 -1.04 1.51 9.18
C LEU A 36 -0.43 2.69 8.45
N PHE A 37 0.10 3.63 9.21
CA PHE A 37 0.96 4.68 8.69
C PHE A 37 2.42 4.24 8.69
N THR A 38 3.10 4.36 7.54
CA THR A 38 4.54 4.06 7.36
C THR A 38 5.27 5.36 7.06
N GLY A 39 5.74 6.03 8.13
CA GLY A 39 6.43 7.33 8.00
C GLY A 39 7.71 7.27 7.19
N PRO A 40 8.19 8.43 6.77
CA PRO A 40 7.71 9.76 7.15
C PRO A 40 6.49 10.25 6.37
N LEU A 41 5.96 11.40 6.80
CA LEU A 41 4.92 12.14 6.08
C LEU A 41 5.48 12.69 4.75
N PRO A 42 4.63 12.96 3.75
CA PRO A 42 5.02 13.69 2.54
C PRO A 42 5.59 15.09 2.87
N PHE A 43 6.36 15.67 1.94
CA PHE A 43 6.96 16.99 2.13
C PHE A 43 5.94 18.11 2.38
N LYS A 44 4.77 18.03 1.72
CA LYS A 44 3.72 19.04 1.84
C LYS A 44 2.36 18.40 2.05
N GLU A 45 1.58 19.00 2.92
CA GLU A 45 0.15 18.71 3.02
C GLU A 45 -0.59 19.19 1.77
N LYS A 46 -1.72 18.55 1.47
CA LYS A 46 -2.64 19.01 0.39
C LYS A 46 -3.76 19.90 0.91
N GLN A 47 -4.06 19.77 2.19
CA GLN A 47 -5.09 20.54 2.89
C GLN A 47 -4.48 21.12 4.15
N PRO A 48 -4.78 22.36 4.51
CA PRO A 48 -4.32 22.96 5.78
C PRO A 48 -4.70 22.06 6.98
N GLY A 49 -3.72 21.76 7.83
CA GLY A 49 -3.90 20.86 8.97
C GLY A 49 -4.02 19.38 8.62
N GLY A 50 -3.66 18.97 7.40
CA GLY A 50 -3.71 17.57 6.96
C GLY A 50 -2.65 16.66 7.59
N PHE A 51 -1.67 17.22 8.28
CA PHE A 51 -0.57 16.49 8.92
C PHE A 51 -0.56 16.59 10.45
N ILE A 52 -1.65 16.99 11.06
CA ILE A 52 -1.72 17.10 12.53
C ILE A 52 -1.41 15.74 13.16
N GLY A 53 -0.27 15.65 13.84
CA GLY A 53 0.21 14.41 14.44
C GLY A 53 1.53 14.59 15.18
N PRO A 54 2.03 13.53 15.84
CA PRO A 54 3.20 13.61 16.70
C PRO A 54 4.50 14.00 15.97
N THR A 55 4.58 13.75 14.67
CA THR A 55 5.78 13.99 13.86
C THR A 55 5.55 14.98 12.72
N GLU A 56 4.55 15.85 12.85
CA GLU A 56 4.21 16.87 11.85
C GLU A 56 5.43 17.68 11.38
N PHE A 57 6.30 18.05 12.32
CA PHE A 57 7.51 18.84 12.07
C PHE A 57 8.81 18.02 11.98
N ALA A 58 8.71 16.68 12.01
CA ALA A 58 9.88 15.83 11.90
C ALA A 58 10.54 15.93 10.52
N PRO A 59 11.86 15.69 10.42
CA PRO A 59 12.55 15.67 9.15
C PRO A 59 11.95 14.61 8.19
N ARG A 60 11.79 14.98 6.91
CA ARG A 60 11.27 14.08 5.86
C ARG A 60 12.40 13.23 5.30
N ILE A 61 12.93 12.32 6.12
CA ILE A 61 14.05 11.43 5.76
C ILE A 61 13.46 10.05 5.44
N PRO A 62 13.74 9.47 4.25
CA PRO A 62 13.29 8.12 3.91
C PRO A 62 13.70 7.10 4.98
N THR A 63 12.77 6.25 5.37
CA THR A 63 12.96 5.18 6.36
C THR A 63 12.80 3.81 5.72
N LYS A 64 13.35 2.79 6.35
CA LYS A 64 13.20 1.38 5.95
C LYS A 64 12.41 0.62 7.00
N GLN A 65 11.44 -0.19 6.56
CA GLN A 65 10.57 -0.92 7.45
C GLN A 65 10.31 -2.33 6.91
N LEU A 66 10.33 -3.33 7.80
CA LEU A 66 10.02 -4.72 7.50
C LEU A 66 8.75 -5.15 8.24
N TYR A 67 7.82 -5.73 7.51
CA TYR A 67 6.63 -6.40 8.01
C TYR A 67 6.68 -7.86 7.57
N GLU A 68 6.78 -8.80 8.50
CA GLU A 68 6.93 -10.22 8.20
C GLU A 68 5.88 -11.04 8.95
N ASP A 69 5.17 -11.91 8.22
CA ASP A 69 4.11 -12.76 8.77
C ASP A 69 3.01 -11.99 9.52
N CYS A 70 2.67 -10.79 9.03
CA CYS A 70 1.69 -9.90 9.64
C CYS A 70 0.30 -10.05 9.01
N TYR A 71 -0.72 -9.83 9.84
CA TYR A 71 -2.10 -9.67 9.39
C TYR A 71 -2.51 -8.19 9.53
N ILE A 72 -2.85 -7.56 8.41
CA ILE A 72 -3.20 -6.13 8.37
C ILE A 72 -4.58 -5.99 7.74
N CYS A 73 -5.53 -5.41 8.45
CA CYS A 73 -6.87 -5.22 7.90
C CYS A 73 -7.33 -3.77 7.94
N GLY A 74 -8.15 -3.42 6.97
CA GLY A 74 -8.74 -2.10 6.86
C GLY A 74 -9.65 -1.98 5.64
N GLU A 75 -10.01 -0.75 5.32
CA GLU A 75 -10.90 -0.46 4.17
C GLU A 75 -10.23 0.49 3.17
N ILE A 76 -10.18 1.78 3.44
CA ILE A 76 -9.61 2.78 2.53
C ILE A 76 -8.20 3.13 2.98
N ASP A 77 -7.23 3.03 2.01
CA ASP A 77 -5.86 3.47 2.19
C ASP A 77 -5.22 2.89 3.47
N PHE A 78 -5.55 1.63 3.77
CA PHE A 78 -5.25 1.10 5.09
C PHE A 78 -3.76 0.80 5.35
N ILE A 79 -2.91 0.90 4.31
CA ILE A 79 -1.45 1.00 4.43
C ILE A 79 -1.02 2.25 3.64
N PHE A 80 -0.49 3.27 4.31
CA PHE A 80 -0.16 4.53 3.65
C PHE A 80 1.11 5.16 4.25
N GLY A 81 1.77 6.03 3.50
CA GLY A 81 2.99 6.73 3.93
C GLY A 81 4.12 6.67 2.91
N SER A 82 5.32 7.09 3.33
CA SER A 82 6.46 7.31 2.43
C SER A 82 7.64 6.36 2.65
N ALA A 83 7.57 5.41 3.59
CA ALA A 83 8.67 4.50 3.86
C ALA A 83 9.04 3.63 2.65
N THR A 84 10.29 3.21 2.57
CA THR A 84 10.67 1.98 1.88
C THR A 84 10.24 0.81 2.77
N ALA A 85 9.11 0.19 2.47
CA ALA A 85 8.53 -0.85 3.31
C ALA A 85 8.46 -2.19 2.58
N TYR A 86 9.03 -3.23 3.20
CA TYR A 86 9.01 -4.59 2.69
C TYR A 86 8.03 -5.43 3.50
N PHE A 87 7.01 -5.94 2.83
CA PHE A 87 6.00 -6.83 3.40
C PHE A 87 6.27 -8.25 2.89
N LYS A 88 6.52 -9.19 3.79
CA LYS A 88 6.79 -10.59 3.46
C LYS A 88 5.79 -11.51 4.12
N ASN A 89 5.19 -12.41 3.35
CA ASN A 89 4.21 -13.40 3.83
C ASN A 89 3.04 -12.76 4.60
N CYS A 90 2.65 -11.54 4.28
CA CYS A 90 1.59 -10.84 5.00
C CYS A 90 0.22 -11.14 4.39
N THR A 91 -0.80 -11.15 5.25
CA THR A 91 -2.20 -11.15 4.82
C THR A 91 -2.77 -9.75 4.93
N LEU A 92 -3.20 -9.20 3.78
CA LEU A 92 -3.85 -7.91 3.65
C LEU A 92 -5.36 -8.16 3.50
N TYR A 93 -6.15 -7.77 4.49
CA TYR A 93 -7.57 -8.12 4.54
C TYR A 93 -8.45 -6.87 4.38
N ALA A 94 -9.13 -6.75 3.25
CA ALA A 94 -10.05 -5.66 2.96
C ALA A 94 -11.42 -5.88 3.60
N LEU A 95 -11.91 -4.86 4.31
CA LEU A 95 -13.22 -4.85 4.97
C LEU A 95 -14.30 -4.31 4.04
N ASN A 96 -15.43 -5.03 3.94
CA ASN A 96 -16.57 -4.61 3.16
C ASN A 96 -17.28 -3.41 3.79
N ARG A 97 -17.43 -2.34 3.02
CA ARG A 97 -18.12 -1.10 3.39
C ARG A 97 -19.54 -0.99 2.82
N ASN A 98 -19.95 -1.96 2.00
CA ASN A 98 -21.18 -1.93 1.19
C ASN A 98 -21.22 -0.72 0.24
N GLU A 99 -20.09 -0.42 -0.41
CA GLU A 99 -19.94 0.64 -1.40
C GLU A 99 -19.55 0.04 -2.76
N THR A 100 -19.64 0.81 -3.84
CA THR A 100 -19.21 0.37 -5.18
C THR A 100 -17.73 0.01 -5.19
N ILE A 101 -16.88 0.83 -4.56
CA ILE A 101 -15.48 0.51 -4.25
C ILE A 101 -15.34 0.39 -2.75
N ASN A 102 -14.96 -0.78 -2.30
CA ASN A 102 -14.87 -1.10 -0.89
C ASN A 102 -13.50 -0.81 -0.29
N SER A 103 -12.43 -0.97 -1.07
CA SER A 103 -11.09 -0.82 -0.50
C SER A 103 -10.07 -0.32 -1.51
N TYR A 104 -9.10 0.40 -0.97
CA TYR A 104 -7.76 0.58 -1.52
C TYR A 104 -6.78 0.02 -0.50
N TYR A 105 -6.08 -1.07 -0.84
CA TYR A 105 -5.15 -1.71 0.09
C TYR A 105 -4.03 -0.76 0.50
N THR A 106 -3.50 0.00 -0.46
CA THR A 106 -2.37 0.89 -0.18
C THR A 106 -2.54 2.28 -0.81
N ALA A 107 -1.95 3.29 -0.16
CA ALA A 107 -1.86 4.66 -0.63
C ALA A 107 -0.46 5.24 -0.36
N PRO A 108 0.56 4.82 -1.11
CA PRO A 108 1.92 5.29 -0.89
C PRO A 108 2.11 6.75 -1.31
N SER A 109 3.05 7.40 -0.62
CA SER A 109 3.54 8.74 -0.93
C SER A 109 5.06 8.76 -1.10
N THR A 110 5.61 7.75 -1.76
CA THR A 110 7.03 7.64 -2.06
C THR A 110 7.59 8.95 -2.58
N TYR A 111 8.76 9.35 -2.11
CA TYR A 111 9.40 10.58 -2.57
C TYR A 111 9.95 10.42 -3.99
N GLU A 112 10.02 11.50 -4.76
CA GLU A 112 10.45 11.50 -6.16
C GLU A 112 11.78 10.76 -6.37
N ASN A 113 12.79 11.07 -5.55
CA ASN A 113 14.14 10.50 -5.68
C ASN A 113 14.36 9.24 -4.81
N GLN A 114 13.30 8.70 -4.20
CA GLN A 114 13.40 7.48 -3.42
C GLN A 114 13.41 6.27 -4.36
N GLN A 115 14.41 5.41 -4.24
CA GLN A 115 14.58 4.27 -5.12
C GLN A 115 13.44 3.25 -4.99
N TYR A 116 13.06 2.89 -3.77
CA TYR A 116 12.03 1.90 -3.46
C TYR A 116 10.89 2.50 -2.63
N GLY A 117 9.67 2.07 -2.90
CA GLY A 117 8.48 2.33 -2.08
C GLY A 117 8.05 1.07 -1.32
N TYR A 118 6.82 0.62 -1.55
CA TYR A 118 6.30 -0.61 -0.98
C TYR A 118 6.66 -1.81 -1.85
N VAL A 119 7.15 -2.88 -1.22
CA VAL A 119 7.36 -4.18 -1.86
C VAL A 119 6.62 -5.24 -1.06
N PHE A 120 5.73 -5.95 -1.72
CA PHE A 120 4.99 -7.10 -1.17
C PHE A 120 5.54 -8.37 -1.81
N ASP A 121 6.04 -9.29 -1.00
CA ASP A 121 6.60 -10.56 -1.44
C ASP A 121 5.86 -11.71 -0.77
N ASN A 122 5.29 -12.59 -1.59
CA ASN A 122 4.49 -13.73 -1.13
C ASN A 122 3.35 -13.34 -0.17
N CYS A 123 2.65 -12.23 -0.49
CA CYS A 123 1.54 -11.72 0.31
C CYS A 123 0.19 -12.11 -0.29
N THR A 124 -0.83 -12.22 0.57
CA THR A 124 -2.21 -12.53 0.16
C THR A 124 -3.09 -11.28 0.29
N PHE A 125 -3.67 -10.83 -0.82
CA PHE A 125 -4.64 -9.74 -0.88
C PHE A 125 -6.06 -10.33 -0.89
N THR A 126 -6.73 -10.28 0.25
CA THR A 126 -8.04 -10.93 0.49
C THR A 126 -8.99 -10.02 1.27
N GLY A 127 -10.17 -10.50 1.64
CA GLY A 127 -11.14 -9.76 2.42
C GLY A 127 -12.54 -10.36 2.35
N ASN A 128 -13.52 -9.64 2.86
CA ASN A 128 -14.94 -9.99 2.78
C ASN A 128 -15.73 -9.07 1.82
N CYS A 129 -15.03 -8.40 0.91
CA CYS A 129 -15.63 -7.52 -0.09
C CYS A 129 -16.23 -8.33 -1.26
N PRO A 130 -17.29 -7.80 -1.92
CA PRO A 130 -17.77 -8.37 -3.17
C PRO A 130 -16.68 -8.41 -4.25
N PRO A 131 -16.82 -9.29 -5.27
CA PRO A 131 -15.89 -9.34 -6.39
C PRO A 131 -15.72 -7.99 -7.10
N GLN A 132 -14.49 -7.68 -7.54
CA GLN A 132 -14.17 -6.50 -8.34
C GLN A 132 -14.52 -5.16 -7.66
N THR A 133 -14.23 -5.04 -6.36
CA THR A 133 -14.53 -3.80 -5.58
C THR A 133 -13.33 -3.27 -4.80
N CYS A 134 -12.13 -3.85 -4.98
CA CYS A 134 -10.93 -3.45 -4.25
C CYS A 134 -9.77 -3.18 -5.20
N TYR A 135 -9.11 -2.04 -5.04
CA TYR A 135 -7.86 -1.71 -5.74
C TYR A 135 -6.64 -2.05 -4.88
N LEU A 136 -5.58 -2.55 -5.50
CA LEU A 136 -4.29 -2.86 -4.84
C LEU A 136 -3.61 -1.59 -4.32
N SER A 137 -3.68 -0.51 -5.10
CA SER A 137 -3.10 0.78 -4.70
C SER A 137 -3.73 1.96 -5.41
N ARG A 138 -3.56 3.14 -4.80
CA ARG A 138 -3.75 4.44 -5.44
C ARG A 138 -2.69 5.44 -4.95
N PRO A 139 -2.24 6.42 -5.77
CA PRO A 139 -1.10 7.27 -5.42
C PRO A 139 -1.54 8.42 -4.49
N TRP A 140 -1.16 8.36 -3.20
CA TRP A 140 -1.34 9.53 -2.33
C TRP A 140 -0.51 10.72 -2.84
N ARG A 141 0.70 10.43 -3.36
CA ARG A 141 1.53 11.37 -4.13
C ARG A 141 1.92 10.75 -5.46
N ILE A 142 2.18 11.60 -6.46
CA ILE A 142 2.36 11.20 -7.86
C ILE A 142 3.60 10.32 -8.13
N HIS A 143 4.55 10.24 -7.22
CA HIS A 143 5.74 9.37 -7.33
C HIS A 143 5.57 8.04 -6.56
N ALA A 144 4.34 7.64 -6.26
CA ALA A 144 4.03 6.41 -5.54
C ALA A 144 4.66 5.18 -6.20
N LYS A 145 5.29 4.30 -5.40
CA LYS A 145 5.92 3.06 -5.88
C LYS A 145 5.40 1.85 -5.11
N VAL A 146 4.88 0.86 -5.84
CA VAL A 146 4.42 -0.42 -5.29
C VAL A 146 4.87 -1.55 -6.21
N VAL A 147 5.53 -2.55 -5.67
CA VAL A 147 5.92 -3.77 -6.38
C VAL A 147 5.35 -4.98 -5.65
N LEU A 148 4.70 -5.85 -6.40
CA LEU A 148 4.00 -7.04 -5.91
C LEU A 148 4.66 -8.27 -6.52
N LEU A 149 5.29 -9.11 -5.69
CA LEU A 149 6.04 -10.29 -6.11
C LEU A 149 5.36 -11.55 -5.54
N ASN A 150 5.06 -12.52 -6.39
CA ASN A 150 4.52 -13.83 -6.00
C ASN A 150 3.24 -13.73 -5.13
N CYS A 151 2.44 -12.69 -5.31
CA CYS A 151 1.29 -12.41 -4.47
C CYS A 151 0.03 -13.16 -4.94
N GLU A 152 -0.81 -13.54 -3.99
CA GLU A 152 -2.13 -14.09 -4.23
C GLU A 152 -3.20 -13.00 -4.17
N TYR A 153 -4.12 -13.00 -5.15
CA TYR A 153 -5.22 -12.05 -5.23
C TYR A 153 -6.57 -12.75 -5.25
N SER A 154 -7.40 -12.48 -4.25
CA SER A 154 -8.79 -12.93 -4.23
C SER A 154 -9.63 -12.19 -5.28
N ASN A 155 -10.81 -12.72 -5.59
CA ASN A 155 -11.69 -12.22 -6.65
C ASN A 155 -12.21 -10.78 -6.43
N GLN A 156 -12.07 -10.22 -5.24
CA GLN A 156 -12.44 -8.82 -4.96
C GLN A 156 -11.51 -7.78 -5.58
N VAL A 157 -10.31 -8.17 -5.99
CA VAL A 157 -9.38 -7.26 -6.68
C VAL A 157 -9.91 -6.96 -8.08
N VAL A 158 -10.00 -5.67 -8.41
CA VAL A 158 -10.47 -5.21 -9.72
C VAL A 158 -9.46 -5.57 -10.82
N LYS A 159 -9.94 -5.71 -12.06
CA LYS A 159 -9.08 -6.09 -13.20
C LYS A 159 -8.00 -5.06 -13.49
N ASP A 160 -8.31 -3.77 -13.34
CA ASP A 160 -7.34 -2.69 -13.51
C ASP A 160 -6.21 -2.73 -12.45
N GLY A 161 -6.45 -3.37 -11.31
CA GLY A 161 -5.52 -3.54 -10.21
C GLY A 161 -5.22 -2.26 -9.43
N PHE A 162 -4.90 -1.18 -10.13
CA PHE A 162 -4.44 0.09 -9.59
C PHE A 162 -5.33 1.24 -10.06
N HIS A 163 -5.48 2.26 -9.22
CA HIS A 163 -6.26 3.45 -9.51
C HIS A 163 -5.34 4.68 -9.52
N ASP A 164 -5.56 5.62 -10.42
CA ASP A 164 -4.75 6.83 -10.55
C ASP A 164 -5.15 7.96 -9.59
N TRP A 165 -6.22 7.76 -8.82
CA TRP A 165 -6.81 8.77 -7.93
C TRP A 165 -7.23 10.05 -8.66
N ASN A 166 -7.69 9.92 -9.90
CA ASN A 166 -8.03 11.03 -10.80
C ASN A 166 -6.86 12.04 -10.96
N LYS A 167 -5.64 11.52 -11.04
CA LYS A 167 -4.39 12.27 -11.25
C LYS A 167 -3.71 11.73 -12.50
N PRO A 168 -4.15 12.11 -13.70
CA PRO A 168 -3.57 11.58 -14.94
C PRO A 168 -2.05 11.83 -15.03
N GLU A 169 -1.56 12.91 -14.42
CA GLU A 169 -0.14 13.19 -14.32
C GLU A 169 0.66 12.13 -13.55
N ALA A 170 -0.01 11.31 -12.74
CA ALA A 170 0.63 10.21 -12.03
C ALA A 170 1.00 9.03 -12.95
N HIS A 171 0.39 8.90 -14.13
CA HIS A 171 0.69 7.81 -15.07
C HIS A 171 2.17 7.80 -15.51
N ASP A 172 2.79 8.97 -15.61
CA ASP A 172 4.19 9.10 -16.02
C ASP A 172 5.20 9.01 -14.86
N THR A 173 4.72 9.03 -13.61
CA THR A 173 5.59 9.20 -12.44
C THR A 173 5.45 8.11 -11.38
N VAL A 174 4.31 7.40 -11.33
CA VAL A 174 4.16 6.21 -10.46
C VAL A 174 5.00 5.04 -10.98
N TYR A 175 5.38 4.17 -10.08
CA TYR A 175 5.94 2.88 -10.44
C TYR A 175 5.13 1.76 -9.77
N TYR A 176 4.15 1.24 -10.48
CA TYR A 176 3.35 0.10 -10.06
C TYR A 176 3.73 -1.12 -10.89
N ALA A 177 4.13 -2.20 -10.21
CA ALA A 177 4.63 -3.38 -10.90
C ALA A 177 4.17 -4.69 -10.23
N GLU A 178 3.98 -5.73 -11.04
CA GLU A 178 3.63 -7.07 -10.60
C GLU A 178 4.57 -8.11 -11.23
N TYR A 179 4.86 -9.17 -10.48
CA TYR A 179 5.60 -10.34 -10.94
C TYR A 179 5.01 -11.61 -10.37
N ASN A 180 4.76 -12.61 -11.24
CA ASN A 180 4.33 -13.95 -10.85
C ASN A 180 3.15 -13.97 -9.85
N GLY A 181 2.17 -13.08 -10.04
CA GLY A 181 0.95 -13.08 -9.26
C GLY A 181 0.06 -14.28 -9.60
N HIS A 182 -0.86 -14.62 -8.71
CA HIS A 182 -1.79 -15.72 -8.92
C HIS A 182 -3.14 -15.50 -8.21
N GLY A 183 -4.07 -16.42 -8.39
CA GLY A 183 -5.42 -16.36 -7.83
C GLY A 183 -6.44 -15.67 -8.75
N PRO A 184 -7.73 -15.69 -8.37
CA PRO A 184 -8.83 -15.25 -9.24
C PRO A 184 -8.86 -13.74 -9.52
N GLY A 185 -8.17 -12.92 -8.74
CA GLY A 185 -8.00 -11.48 -8.95
C GLY A 185 -6.77 -11.10 -9.77
N TYR A 186 -5.92 -12.05 -10.15
CA TYR A 186 -4.76 -11.79 -11.00
C TYR A 186 -5.16 -11.72 -12.47
N CYS A 187 -5.06 -10.56 -13.06
CA CYS A 187 -5.43 -10.29 -14.45
C CYS A 187 -4.40 -9.40 -15.15
N PRO A 188 -3.16 -9.88 -15.39
CA PRO A 188 -2.07 -9.04 -15.92
C PRO A 188 -2.41 -8.36 -17.23
N ASP A 189 -3.11 -9.04 -18.15
CA ASP A 189 -3.51 -8.51 -19.47
C ASP A 189 -4.58 -7.40 -19.40
N LYS A 190 -5.14 -7.13 -18.22
CA LYS A 190 -6.22 -6.16 -18.01
C LYS A 190 -5.86 -5.10 -16.97
N ARG A 191 -4.60 -5.05 -16.54
CA ARG A 191 -4.14 -4.00 -15.65
C ARG A 191 -4.19 -2.63 -16.32
N ALA A 192 -4.31 -1.59 -15.52
CA ALA A 192 -4.21 -0.22 -16.01
C ALA A 192 -2.90 -0.01 -16.80
N SER A 193 -2.93 0.84 -17.82
CA SER A 193 -1.82 0.99 -18.79
C SER A 193 -0.49 1.47 -18.17
N PHE A 194 -0.52 2.04 -16.98
CA PHE A 194 0.66 2.49 -16.22
C PHE A 194 1.21 1.44 -15.26
N VAL A 195 0.76 0.17 -15.36
CA VAL A 195 1.25 -0.96 -14.55
C VAL A 195 2.26 -1.77 -15.37
N HIS A 196 3.38 -2.10 -14.76
CA HIS A 196 4.43 -2.93 -15.37
C HIS A 196 4.29 -4.39 -14.95
N ILE A 197 4.45 -5.29 -15.89
CA ILE A 197 4.63 -6.72 -15.58
C ILE A 197 6.14 -7.00 -15.73
N LEU A 198 6.76 -7.36 -14.61
CA LEU A 198 8.22 -7.51 -14.55
C LEU A 198 8.70 -8.81 -15.18
N THR A 199 9.90 -8.77 -15.76
CA THR A 199 10.66 -9.97 -16.12
C THR A 199 11.33 -10.59 -14.89
N ASP A 200 11.93 -11.78 -15.05
CA ASP A 200 12.66 -12.47 -13.98
C ASP A 200 13.87 -11.64 -13.50
N GLU A 201 14.56 -11.00 -14.44
CA GLU A 201 15.73 -10.16 -14.17
C GLU A 201 15.33 -8.90 -13.37
N GLU A 202 14.23 -8.24 -13.76
CA GLU A 202 13.72 -7.07 -13.07
C GLU A 202 13.23 -7.43 -11.65
N ALA A 203 12.49 -8.52 -11.51
CA ALA A 203 11.99 -8.99 -10.21
C ALA A 203 13.14 -9.34 -9.24
N ALA A 204 14.26 -9.86 -9.76
CA ALA A 204 15.44 -10.18 -8.95
C ALA A 204 16.07 -8.98 -8.25
N MET A 205 15.79 -7.74 -8.71
CA MET A 205 16.27 -6.50 -8.08
C MET A 205 15.49 -6.13 -6.81
N TYR A 206 14.35 -6.78 -6.55
CA TYR A 206 13.47 -6.48 -5.41
C TYR A 206 13.63 -7.46 -4.24
N LYS A 207 14.81 -8.07 -4.09
CA LYS A 207 15.11 -8.93 -2.92
C LYS A 207 15.20 -8.08 -1.65
N LYS A 208 14.70 -8.64 -0.54
CA LYS A 208 14.70 -8.00 0.78
C LYS A 208 16.08 -7.44 1.16
N GLU A 209 17.15 -8.22 0.89
CA GLU A 209 18.51 -7.87 1.24
C GLU A 209 19.06 -6.66 0.47
N TYR A 210 18.49 -6.34 -0.69
CA TYR A 210 18.87 -5.15 -1.46
C TYR A 210 18.09 -3.92 -1.02
N ILE A 211 16.82 -4.11 -0.68
CA ILE A 211 15.88 -3.03 -0.35
C ILE A 211 16.11 -2.50 1.06
N LEU A 212 16.39 -3.40 2.01
CA LEU A 212 16.54 -3.07 3.42
C LEU A 212 18.03 -2.97 3.87
N LYS A 213 18.95 -2.92 2.90
CA LYS A 213 20.39 -2.77 3.16
C LYS A 213 20.77 -1.43 3.79
#